data_f05c042c431db2e020f9d04bc84c89a9
#
_entry.id   f05c042c431db2e020f9d04bc84c89a9
#
_cell.length_a   1.000
_cell.length_b   1.000
_cell.length_c   1.000
_cell.angle_alpha   90.00
_cell.angle_beta   90.00
_cell.angle_gamma   90.00
#
_symmetry.space_group_name_H-M   'P 1'
#
loop_
_entity.id
_entity.type
_entity.pdbx_description
1 polymer ?
#
loop_
_entity_poly.entity_id
_entity_poly.type
_entity_poly.pdbx_seq_one_letter_code
_entity_poly.pdbx_strand_id
1 'polypeptide(L)'
;EESGLVCGGQMEVYIEPLEPSPPLYIVGAGHIAYHLASIAAGVGFQIHVVDDREKFANPERFPDAVEVVVESIPDWLHRENIPSYAYAVVVTRGHRHDLDALRALAARDLRYVGLIGSRAKVTRIFEALLEESMPAECLKRVHAPIGLDIGAVTPQEIAVSILAELIAVK
;
A
#
# COMPACT_ATOMS: atom_id res chain seq x y z
N GLU A 1 -9.02 -63.94 18.94
CA GLU A 1 -9.92 -62.75 18.66
C GLU A 1 -9.08 -61.75 17.91
N GLU A 2 -9.18 -61.79 16.57
CA GLU A 2 -8.52 -60.81 15.69
C GLU A 2 -9.27 -59.51 15.78
N SER A 3 -8.62 -58.47 16.29
CA SER A 3 -9.09 -57.11 16.20
C SER A 3 -9.05 -56.71 14.73
N GLY A 4 -10.20 -56.65 14.07
CA GLY A 4 -10.34 -56.31 12.65
C GLY A 4 -10.04 -54.85 12.31
N LEU A 5 -8.89 -54.37 12.69
CA LEU A 5 -8.35 -53.08 12.24
C LEU A 5 -7.53 -53.33 10.96
N VAL A 6 -8.19 -53.15 9.82
CA VAL A 6 -7.50 -53.10 8.52
C VAL A 6 -6.88 -51.69 8.41
N CYS A 7 -5.62 -51.58 8.79
CA CYS A 7 -4.82 -50.38 8.53
C CYS A 7 -4.41 -50.36 7.06
N GLY A 8 -5.14 -49.66 6.21
CA GLY A 8 -4.82 -49.56 4.79
C GLY A 8 -5.88 -48.78 4.03
N GLY A 9 -6.08 -47.52 4.40
CA GLY A 9 -6.87 -46.58 3.62
C GLY A 9 -5.97 -45.57 2.92
N GLN A 10 -6.32 -45.16 1.71
CA GLN A 10 -5.78 -43.94 1.09
C GLN A 10 -6.68 -42.78 1.44
N MET A 11 -6.08 -41.67 1.87
CA MET A 11 -6.75 -40.40 2.07
C MET A 11 -6.15 -39.38 1.12
N GLU A 12 -6.98 -38.71 0.35
CA GLU A 12 -6.59 -37.55 -0.44
C GLU A 12 -6.97 -36.29 0.35
N VAL A 13 -5.97 -35.47 0.66
CA VAL A 13 -6.15 -34.26 1.45
C VAL A 13 -5.89 -33.07 0.55
N TYR A 14 -6.90 -32.23 0.36
CA TYR A 14 -6.77 -30.92 -0.28
C TYR A 14 -6.46 -29.88 0.80
N ILE A 15 -5.35 -29.17 0.66
CA ILE A 15 -4.95 -28.10 1.57
C ILE A 15 -4.98 -26.80 0.80
N GLU A 16 -5.89 -25.91 1.16
CA GLU A 16 -5.97 -24.54 0.66
C GLU A 16 -5.42 -23.58 1.73
N PRO A 17 -4.31 -22.86 1.48
CA PRO A 17 -3.82 -21.87 2.42
C PRO A 17 -4.78 -20.68 2.44
N LEU A 18 -5.28 -20.32 3.62
CA LEU A 18 -6.00 -19.05 3.82
C LEU A 18 -4.95 -17.95 4.01
N GLU A 19 -4.62 -17.24 2.95
CA GLU A 19 -3.79 -16.06 3.07
C GLU A 19 -4.60 -14.92 3.71
N PRO A 20 -4.08 -14.27 4.76
CA PRO A 20 -4.75 -13.12 5.33
C PRO A 20 -4.80 -11.99 4.30
N SER A 21 -5.89 -11.23 4.30
CA SER A 21 -6.02 -10.03 3.47
C SER A 21 -4.82 -9.10 3.69
N PRO A 22 -4.07 -8.74 2.65
CA PRO A 22 -2.86 -7.94 2.81
C PRO A 22 -3.21 -6.50 3.24
N PRO A 23 -2.49 -5.92 4.20
CA PRO A 23 -2.68 -4.53 4.59
C PRO A 23 -2.18 -3.58 3.50
N LEU A 24 -3.02 -2.59 3.18
CA LEU A 24 -2.71 -1.48 2.27
C LEU A 24 -2.72 -0.17 3.05
N TYR A 25 -1.55 0.40 3.23
CA TYR A 25 -1.36 1.70 3.87
C TYR A 25 -1.41 2.81 2.83
N ILE A 26 -2.43 3.63 2.90
CA ILE A 26 -2.64 4.78 2.01
C ILE A 26 -2.20 6.04 2.76
N VAL A 27 -1.05 6.58 2.38
CA VAL A 27 -0.48 7.79 2.96
C VAL A 27 -0.97 9.00 2.17
N GLY A 28 -1.88 9.75 2.78
CA GLY A 28 -2.65 10.83 2.17
C GLY A 28 -4.11 10.45 1.93
N ALA A 29 -5.05 11.27 2.38
CA ALA A 29 -6.51 11.03 2.29
C ALA A 29 -7.20 11.90 1.21
N GLY A 30 -6.51 12.21 0.10
CA GLY A 30 -7.03 12.99 -1.01
C GLY A 30 -8.10 12.25 -1.84
N HIS A 31 -8.47 12.82 -3.00
CA HIS A 31 -9.48 12.24 -3.88
C HIS A 31 -9.08 10.86 -4.41
N ILE A 32 -7.81 10.68 -4.79
CA ILE A 32 -7.32 9.38 -5.28
C ILE A 32 -7.40 8.33 -4.17
N ALA A 33 -6.95 8.68 -2.95
CA ALA A 33 -7.04 7.80 -1.79
C ALA A 33 -8.47 7.35 -1.50
N TYR A 34 -9.43 8.27 -1.59
CA TYR A 34 -10.86 7.99 -1.39
C TYR A 34 -11.36 6.89 -2.34
N HIS A 35 -11.09 7.03 -3.64
CA HIS A 35 -11.51 6.03 -4.62
C HIS A 35 -10.71 4.73 -4.52
N LEU A 36 -9.39 4.83 -4.29
CA LEU A 36 -8.54 3.66 -4.14
C LEU A 36 -8.94 2.80 -2.94
N ALA A 37 -9.22 3.41 -1.79
CA ALA A 37 -9.62 2.70 -0.59
C ALA A 37 -10.86 1.83 -0.81
N SER A 38 -11.91 2.41 -1.43
CA SER A 38 -13.17 1.71 -1.69
C SER A 38 -12.99 0.51 -2.64
N ILE A 39 -12.30 0.71 -3.77
CA ILE A 39 -12.12 -0.38 -4.74
C ILE A 39 -11.12 -1.45 -4.27
N ALA A 40 -10.10 -1.06 -3.49
CA ALA A 40 -9.11 -1.99 -2.95
C ALA A 40 -9.68 -2.85 -1.82
N ALA A 41 -10.56 -2.31 -0.97
CA ALA A 41 -11.31 -3.10 0.02
C ALA A 41 -12.15 -4.19 -0.67
N GLY A 42 -12.81 -3.85 -1.77
CA GLY A 42 -13.62 -4.80 -2.56
C GLY A 42 -12.85 -5.97 -3.16
N VAL A 43 -11.53 -5.86 -3.33
CA VAL A 43 -10.65 -6.95 -3.82
C VAL A 43 -9.79 -7.57 -2.71
N GLY A 44 -10.15 -7.30 -1.45
CA GLY A 44 -9.62 -8.00 -0.28
C GLY A 44 -8.37 -7.39 0.36
N PHE A 45 -8.08 -6.10 0.15
CA PHE A 45 -7.09 -5.39 0.95
C PHE A 45 -7.68 -4.90 2.27
N GLN A 46 -6.87 -4.93 3.34
CA GLN A 46 -7.16 -4.25 4.61
C GLN A 46 -6.67 -2.82 4.54
N ILE A 47 -7.59 -1.87 4.55
CA ILE A 47 -7.29 -0.46 4.26
C ILE A 47 -6.92 0.28 5.54
N HIS A 48 -5.73 0.91 5.56
CA HIS A 48 -5.27 1.84 6.58
C HIS A 48 -5.00 3.19 5.92
N VAL A 49 -5.57 4.27 6.44
CA VAL A 49 -5.44 5.61 5.87
C VAL A 49 -4.83 6.56 6.90
N VAL A 50 -3.85 7.37 6.50
CA VAL A 50 -3.27 8.42 7.32
C VAL A 50 -3.20 9.75 6.56
N ASP A 51 -3.63 10.83 7.21
CA ASP A 51 -3.47 12.22 6.72
C ASP A 51 -3.51 13.17 7.92
N ASP A 52 -2.81 14.28 7.83
CA ASP A 52 -2.78 15.31 8.90
C ASP A 52 -4.05 16.16 8.99
N ARG A 53 -5.00 15.96 8.09
CA ARG A 53 -6.22 16.75 7.97
C ARG A 53 -7.46 15.93 8.31
N GLU A 54 -8.08 16.21 9.47
CA GLU A 54 -9.31 15.55 9.92
C GLU A 54 -10.45 15.62 8.89
N LYS A 55 -10.56 16.74 8.18
CA LYS A 55 -11.58 16.90 7.11
C LYS A 55 -11.45 15.86 6.00
N PHE A 56 -10.25 15.33 5.78
CA PHE A 56 -9.98 14.34 4.73
C PHE A 56 -9.87 12.92 5.29
N ALA A 57 -9.17 12.73 6.41
CA ALA A 57 -9.05 11.45 7.08
C ALA A 57 -10.14 11.32 8.15
N ASN A 58 -11.26 10.73 7.78
CA ASN A 58 -12.35 10.45 8.72
C ASN A 58 -13.15 9.21 8.28
N PRO A 59 -13.81 8.51 9.22
CA PRO A 59 -14.55 7.26 8.94
C PRO A 59 -15.70 7.42 7.95
N GLU A 60 -16.31 8.61 7.85
CA GLU A 60 -17.43 8.84 6.91
C GLU A 60 -16.94 8.76 5.46
N ARG A 61 -15.70 9.19 5.22
CA ARG A 61 -15.07 9.13 3.91
C ARG A 61 -14.45 7.77 3.58
N PHE A 62 -14.04 7.03 4.60
CA PHE A 62 -13.39 5.73 4.46
C PHE A 62 -14.12 4.65 5.27
N PRO A 63 -15.40 4.35 4.92
CA PRO A 63 -16.21 3.41 5.70
C PRO A 63 -15.69 1.97 5.68
N ASP A 64 -14.93 1.60 4.64
CA ASP A 64 -14.35 0.26 4.47
C ASP A 64 -12.93 0.15 5.06
N ALA A 65 -12.39 1.23 5.64
CA ALA A 65 -11.06 1.20 6.24
C ALA A 65 -11.07 0.52 7.61
N VAL A 66 -10.07 -0.30 7.85
CA VAL A 66 -9.78 -0.91 9.17
C VAL A 66 -9.39 0.19 10.16
N GLU A 67 -8.64 1.18 9.66
CA GLU A 67 -8.15 2.28 10.47
C GLU A 67 -8.04 3.57 9.65
N VAL A 68 -8.42 4.69 10.26
CA VAL A 68 -8.23 6.04 9.71
C VAL A 68 -7.57 6.91 10.77
N VAL A 69 -6.35 7.37 10.47
CA VAL A 69 -5.51 8.10 11.41
C VAL A 69 -5.39 9.58 11.00
N VAL A 70 -5.64 10.48 11.95
CA VAL A 70 -5.41 11.92 11.80
C VAL A 70 -4.15 12.29 12.56
N GLU A 71 -3.03 12.31 11.87
CA GLU A 71 -1.73 12.59 12.49
C GLU A 71 -0.75 13.13 11.46
N SER A 72 0.32 13.79 11.93
CA SER A 72 1.48 14.11 11.10
C SER A 72 2.04 12.84 10.46
N ILE A 73 2.14 12.82 9.14
CA ILE A 73 2.62 11.65 8.39
C ILE A 73 4.00 11.17 8.87
N PRO A 74 5.02 12.05 9.06
CA PRO A 74 6.32 11.63 9.58
C PRO A 74 6.25 10.98 10.97
N ASP A 75 5.47 11.57 11.89
CA ASP A 75 5.35 11.08 13.26
C ASP A 75 4.68 9.71 13.30
N TRP A 76 3.60 9.56 12.54
CA TRP A 76 2.90 8.29 12.39
C TRP A 76 3.81 7.22 11.78
N LEU A 77 4.50 7.50 10.68
CA LEU A 77 5.41 6.55 10.04
C LEU A 77 6.59 6.17 10.93
N HIS A 78 7.05 7.07 11.82
CA HIS A 78 8.11 6.75 12.76
C HIS A 78 7.66 5.73 13.82
N ARG A 79 6.41 5.83 14.26
CA ARG A 79 5.83 4.99 15.31
C ARG A 79 5.24 3.68 14.78
N GLU A 80 4.65 3.72 13.57
CA GLU A 80 3.88 2.62 13.04
C GLU A 80 4.75 1.42 12.63
N ASN A 81 4.34 0.24 13.10
CA ASN A 81 5.01 -1.00 12.75
C ASN A 81 4.33 -1.65 11.54
N ILE A 82 4.70 -1.21 10.34
CA ILE A 82 4.18 -1.74 9.08
C ILE A 82 4.86 -3.08 8.78
N PRO A 83 4.10 -4.19 8.64
CA PRO A 83 4.67 -5.50 8.38
C PRO A 83 5.27 -5.61 6.97
N SER A 84 6.26 -6.47 6.78
CA SER A 84 6.98 -6.60 5.50
C SER A 84 6.11 -7.06 4.32
N TYR A 85 5.03 -7.78 4.59
CA TYR A 85 4.07 -8.20 3.56
C TYR A 85 3.03 -7.11 3.19
N ALA A 86 3.14 -5.92 3.79
CA ALA A 86 2.25 -4.80 3.52
C ALA A 86 2.56 -4.09 2.20
N TYR A 87 1.54 -3.40 1.72
CA TYR A 87 1.58 -2.51 0.58
C TYR A 87 1.46 -1.07 1.09
N ALA A 88 2.25 -0.15 0.55
CA ALA A 88 2.20 1.26 0.88
C ALA A 88 2.06 2.12 -0.37
N VAL A 89 1.11 3.05 -0.35
CA VAL A 89 0.81 3.97 -1.45
C VAL A 89 0.90 5.41 -0.95
N VAL A 90 1.82 6.18 -1.52
CA VAL A 90 2.02 7.59 -1.19
C VAL A 90 1.26 8.46 -2.20
N VAL A 91 0.15 9.04 -1.75
CA VAL A 91 -0.77 9.89 -2.56
C VAL A 91 -1.08 11.20 -1.83
N THR A 92 -0.04 11.83 -1.29
CA THR A 92 -0.18 13.05 -0.49
C THR A 92 -0.43 14.31 -1.35
N ARG A 93 -0.69 15.43 -0.68
CA ARG A 93 -1.03 16.71 -1.34
C ARG A 93 0.16 17.49 -1.89
N GLY A 94 1.40 17.05 -1.66
CA GLY A 94 2.53 17.89 -2.06
C GLY A 94 3.91 17.25 -1.91
N HIS A 95 4.85 17.85 -2.60
CA HIS A 95 6.23 17.37 -2.73
C HIS A 95 6.92 17.07 -1.39
N ARG A 96 6.74 17.94 -0.39
CA ARG A 96 7.37 17.77 0.94
C ARG A 96 6.83 16.55 1.67
N HIS A 97 5.50 16.39 1.70
CA HIS A 97 4.88 15.23 2.36
C HIS A 97 5.22 13.91 1.65
N ASP A 98 5.32 13.94 0.31
CA ASP A 98 5.74 12.77 -0.47
C ASP A 98 7.20 12.39 -0.17
N LEU A 99 8.10 13.38 -0.07
CA LEU A 99 9.50 13.17 0.28
C LEU A 99 9.63 12.56 1.69
N ASP A 100 8.93 13.14 2.68
CA ASP A 100 8.95 12.66 4.05
C ASP A 100 8.39 11.22 4.17
N ALA A 101 7.28 10.96 3.49
CA ALA A 101 6.67 9.63 3.46
C ALA A 101 7.59 8.60 2.78
N LEU A 102 8.14 8.95 1.62
CA LEU A 102 8.98 8.03 0.87
C LEU A 102 10.31 7.75 1.59
N ARG A 103 10.88 8.75 2.28
CA ARG A 103 12.08 8.57 3.13
C ARG A 103 11.88 7.45 4.15
N ALA A 104 10.73 7.43 4.80
CA ALA A 104 10.42 6.43 5.81
C ALA A 104 10.05 5.06 5.22
N LEU A 105 9.32 5.03 4.11
CA LEU A 105 8.79 3.80 3.53
C LEU A 105 9.80 3.07 2.64
N ALA A 106 10.60 3.77 1.84
CA ALA A 106 11.57 3.16 0.94
C ALA A 106 12.72 2.45 1.69
N ALA A 107 13.00 2.88 2.92
CA ALA A 107 13.99 2.23 3.79
C ALA A 107 13.48 0.92 4.40
N ARG A 108 12.17 0.65 4.35
CA ARG A 108 11.56 -0.57 4.91
C ARG A 108 11.53 -1.68 3.86
N ASP A 109 11.53 -2.92 4.34
CA ASP A 109 11.34 -4.09 3.47
C ASP A 109 9.84 -4.40 3.36
N LEU A 110 9.15 -3.66 2.49
CA LEU A 110 7.73 -3.85 2.21
C LEU A 110 7.51 -4.62 0.91
N ARG A 111 6.39 -5.30 0.82
CA ARG A 111 5.98 -6.00 -0.41
C ARG A 111 5.87 -5.04 -1.60
N TYR A 112 5.37 -3.84 -1.34
CA TYR A 112 5.17 -2.82 -2.36
C TYR A 112 5.26 -1.42 -1.75
N VAL A 113 5.93 -0.51 -2.44
CA VAL A 113 5.91 0.93 -2.16
C VAL A 113 5.67 1.66 -3.47
N GLY A 114 4.60 2.46 -3.53
CA GLY A 114 4.28 3.25 -4.70
C GLY A 114 4.17 4.74 -4.39
N LEU A 115 4.64 5.58 -5.32
CA LEU A 115 4.60 7.03 -5.19
C LEU A 115 3.88 7.68 -6.38
N ILE A 116 2.87 8.50 -6.10
CA ILE A 116 2.20 9.28 -7.12
C ILE A 116 3.01 10.50 -7.54
N GLY A 117 3.02 10.77 -8.84
CA GLY A 117 3.60 12.00 -9.37
C GLY A 117 3.95 11.90 -10.84
N SER A 118 4.21 13.06 -11.46
CA SER A 118 4.82 13.08 -12.78
C SER A 118 6.26 12.56 -12.73
N ARG A 119 6.80 12.09 -13.84
CA ARG A 119 8.21 11.66 -13.94
C ARG A 119 9.18 12.71 -13.40
N ALA A 120 8.93 14.00 -13.72
CA ALA A 120 9.77 15.10 -13.23
C ALA A 120 9.71 15.27 -11.70
N LYS A 121 8.52 15.08 -11.08
CA LYS A 121 8.37 15.10 -9.62
C LYS A 121 9.10 13.95 -8.96
N VAL A 122 8.95 12.73 -9.50
CA VAL A 122 9.62 11.52 -9.01
C VAL A 122 11.13 11.68 -9.05
N THR A 123 11.69 12.15 -10.19
CA THR A 123 13.12 12.40 -10.32
C THR A 123 13.65 13.34 -9.23
N ARG A 124 12.98 14.47 -8.98
CA ARG A 124 13.39 15.42 -7.93
C ARG A 124 13.35 14.81 -6.52
N ILE A 125 12.34 13.98 -6.23
CA ILE A 125 12.24 13.31 -4.92
C ILE A 125 13.37 12.29 -4.76
N PHE A 126 13.66 11.52 -5.80
CA PHE A 126 14.74 10.53 -5.76
C PHE A 126 16.12 11.20 -5.63
N GLU A 127 16.38 12.28 -6.37
CA GLU A 127 17.60 13.08 -6.25
C GLU A 127 17.81 13.58 -4.82
N ALA A 128 16.76 14.18 -4.21
CA ALA A 128 16.82 14.65 -2.82
C ALA A 128 17.11 13.52 -1.83
N LEU A 129 16.51 12.35 -1.99
CA LEU A 129 16.76 11.19 -1.11
C LEU A 129 18.18 10.61 -1.30
N LEU A 130 18.71 10.64 -2.50
CA LEU A 130 20.10 10.24 -2.78
C LEU A 130 21.10 11.22 -2.15
N GLU A 131 20.82 12.53 -2.21
CA GLU A 131 21.62 13.57 -1.53
C GLU A 131 21.62 13.37 0.01
N GLU A 132 20.52 12.87 0.56
CA GLU A 132 20.41 12.48 1.97
C GLU A 132 21.09 11.12 2.29
N SER A 133 21.84 10.55 1.35
CA SER A 133 22.54 9.26 1.48
C SER A 133 21.62 8.03 1.57
N MET A 134 20.39 8.10 1.06
CA MET A 134 19.55 6.91 0.92
C MET A 134 20.16 5.95 -0.11
N PRO A 135 20.27 4.65 0.19
CA PRO A 135 20.81 3.69 -0.77
C PRO A 135 19.94 3.63 -2.04
N ALA A 136 20.57 3.70 -3.21
CA ALA A 136 19.86 3.65 -4.49
C ALA A 136 19.02 2.38 -4.66
N GLU A 137 19.42 1.27 -4.05
CA GLU A 137 18.67 0.01 -4.06
C GLU A 137 17.29 0.12 -3.40
N CYS A 138 17.16 0.99 -2.37
CA CYS A 138 15.87 1.27 -1.75
C CYS A 138 14.91 1.94 -2.75
N LEU A 139 15.41 2.88 -3.54
CA LEU A 139 14.62 3.62 -4.51
C LEU A 139 14.26 2.78 -5.75
N LYS A 140 15.09 1.81 -6.14
CA LYS A 140 14.80 0.90 -7.25
C LYS A 140 13.56 0.02 -7.01
N ARG A 141 13.19 -0.21 -5.75
CA ARG A 141 12.02 -0.99 -5.38
C ARG A 141 10.73 -0.17 -5.35
N VAL A 142 10.83 1.15 -5.52
CA VAL A 142 9.69 2.05 -5.49
C VAL A 142 9.04 2.12 -6.87
N HIS A 143 7.75 1.83 -6.93
CA HIS A 143 6.93 2.01 -8.13
C HIS A 143 6.58 3.49 -8.30
N ALA A 144 7.26 4.17 -9.20
CA ALA A 144 7.09 5.62 -9.40
C ALA A 144 7.38 6.05 -10.85
N PRO A 145 6.47 6.69 -11.53
CA PRO A 145 5.08 6.97 -11.12
C PRO A 145 4.28 5.70 -10.85
N ILE A 146 3.46 5.71 -9.79
CA ILE A 146 2.61 4.58 -9.41
C ILE A 146 1.51 4.32 -10.43
N GLY A 147 1.17 3.06 -10.62
CA GLY A 147 0.05 2.60 -11.43
C GLY A 147 0.46 2.18 -12.85
N LEU A 148 -0.35 1.31 -13.45
CA LEU A 148 -0.18 0.88 -14.83
C LEU A 148 -0.52 2.03 -15.79
N ASP A 149 0.21 2.14 -16.89
CA ASP A 149 -0.06 3.13 -17.94
C ASP A 149 -1.30 2.73 -18.77
N ILE A 150 -2.47 3.17 -18.31
CA ILE A 150 -3.77 2.93 -18.94
C ILE A 150 -4.38 4.23 -19.51
N GLY A 151 -3.61 5.32 -19.58
CA GLY A 151 -4.10 6.62 -19.99
C GLY A 151 -5.02 7.30 -18.97
N ALA A 152 -4.91 6.97 -17.68
CA ALA A 152 -5.72 7.50 -16.60
C ALA A 152 -5.53 9.02 -16.40
N VAL A 153 -6.63 9.76 -16.29
CA VAL A 153 -6.65 11.23 -16.13
C VAL A 153 -7.39 11.65 -14.86
N THR A 154 -8.56 11.06 -14.61
CA THR A 154 -9.37 11.40 -13.43
C THR A 154 -8.88 10.69 -12.17
N PRO A 155 -9.19 11.22 -10.96
CA PRO A 155 -8.84 10.52 -9.71
C PRO A 155 -9.35 9.09 -9.63
N GLN A 156 -10.52 8.81 -10.20
CA GLN A 156 -11.12 7.48 -10.28
C GLN A 156 -10.31 6.55 -11.18
N GLU A 157 -9.94 7.01 -12.37
CA GLU A 157 -9.12 6.24 -13.31
C GLU A 157 -7.72 5.98 -12.77
N ILE A 158 -7.12 6.99 -12.09
CA ILE A 158 -5.83 6.84 -11.42
C ILE A 158 -5.91 5.80 -10.30
N ALA A 159 -6.99 5.79 -9.52
CA ALA A 159 -7.22 4.76 -8.50
C ALA A 159 -7.30 3.35 -9.11
N VAL A 160 -7.97 3.20 -10.25
CA VAL A 160 -8.03 1.92 -11.00
C VAL A 160 -6.64 1.51 -11.50
N SER A 161 -5.87 2.46 -12.06
CA SER A 161 -4.48 2.24 -12.51
C SER A 161 -3.60 1.72 -11.37
N ILE A 162 -3.68 2.36 -10.20
CA ILE A 162 -2.94 1.96 -9.00
C ILE A 162 -3.38 0.56 -8.54
N LEU A 163 -4.68 0.31 -8.45
CA LEU A 163 -5.20 -0.99 -8.01
C LEU A 163 -4.77 -2.11 -8.94
N ALA A 164 -4.78 -1.87 -10.26
CA ALA A 164 -4.34 -2.86 -11.24
C ALA A 164 -2.85 -3.24 -11.03
N GLU A 165 -1.99 -2.27 -10.74
CA GLU A 165 -0.59 -2.55 -10.41
C GLU A 165 -0.45 -3.31 -9.08
N LEU A 166 -1.21 -2.92 -8.03
CA LEU A 166 -1.22 -3.64 -6.75
C LEU A 166 -1.62 -5.11 -6.92
N ILE A 167 -2.64 -5.40 -7.76
CA ILE A 167 -3.08 -6.76 -8.06
C ILE A 167 -1.99 -7.53 -8.83
N ALA A 168 -1.29 -6.89 -9.74
CA ALA A 168 -0.22 -7.53 -10.52
C ALA A 168 1.00 -7.92 -9.65
N VAL A 169 1.19 -7.27 -8.50
CA VAL A 169 2.26 -7.55 -7.52
C VAL A 169 1.78 -8.48 -6.39
N LYS A 170 0.46 -8.60 -6.20
CA LYS A 170 -0.15 -9.45 -5.18
C LYS A 170 0.13 -10.94 -5.43
#